data_33e7e2193a1f8420d834879eb1a21d2a
#
_entry.id   33e7e2193a1f8420d834879eb1a21d2a
#
_cell.length_a   1.000
_cell.length_b   1.000
_cell.length_c   1.000
_cell.angle_alpha   90.00
_cell.angle_beta   90.00
_cell.angle_gamma   90.00
#
_symmetry.space_group_name_H-M   'P 1'
#
loop_
_entity.id
_entity.type
_entity.pdbx_description
1 polymer ?
#
loop_
_entity_poly.entity_id
_entity_poly.type
_entity_poly.pdbx_seq_one_letter_code
_entity_poly.pdbx_strand_id
1 'polypeptide(L)'
;DKAIATSLVNADIVVIESFTKYCEILIETAQKMYKGYDVWSYYNKAIRKTLDSLKNEKSTVVITAIDEIVKIMQPTGGEYNTRRIKVQGKVHEGCIEKELLLVLFTEVRRGKDSIEYCFQTNSDGITSAKTPLGLFKDLYIPNDLNTVITSLEKYYA
;
A
#
# COMPACT_ATOMS: atom_id res chain seq x y z
N ASP A 1 -6.39 12.84 -11.28
CA ASP A 1 -7.59 12.46 -10.53
C ASP A 1 -8.80 12.18 -11.45
N LYS A 2 -8.99 12.88 -12.57
CA LYS A 2 -10.04 12.56 -13.53
C LYS A 2 -9.86 11.17 -14.17
N ALA A 3 -8.62 10.78 -14.47
CA ALA A 3 -8.32 9.49 -15.06
C ALA A 3 -8.69 8.33 -14.11
N ILE A 4 -8.34 8.45 -12.82
CA ILE A 4 -8.71 7.47 -11.80
C ILE A 4 -10.23 7.38 -11.70
N ALA A 5 -10.94 8.51 -11.56
CA ALA A 5 -12.39 8.54 -11.46
C ALA A 5 -13.09 7.92 -12.69
N THR A 6 -12.58 8.17 -13.90
CA THR A 6 -13.11 7.57 -15.13
C THR A 6 -12.90 6.06 -15.17
N SER A 7 -11.74 5.58 -14.73
CA SER A 7 -11.42 4.14 -14.70
C SER A 7 -12.30 3.39 -13.70
N LEU A 8 -12.55 3.96 -12.53
CA LEU A 8 -13.38 3.36 -11.47
C LEU A 8 -14.84 3.15 -11.88
N VAL A 9 -15.37 3.94 -12.82
CA VAL A 9 -16.75 3.79 -13.30
C VAL A 9 -16.91 2.64 -14.29
N ASN A 10 -15.84 2.27 -15.01
CA ASN A 10 -15.90 1.41 -16.19
C ASN A 10 -15.15 0.07 -16.07
N ALA A 11 -14.55 -0.23 -14.94
CA ALA A 11 -13.74 -1.43 -14.76
C ALA A 11 -14.06 -2.15 -13.45
N ASP A 12 -14.07 -3.48 -13.47
CA ASP A 12 -14.23 -4.32 -12.28
C ASP A 12 -12.96 -4.29 -11.40
N ILE A 13 -11.80 -4.18 -12.04
CA ILE A 13 -10.49 -4.09 -11.37
C ILE A 13 -9.75 -2.86 -11.90
N VAL A 14 -9.29 -2.02 -11.01
CA VAL A 14 -8.46 -0.85 -11.31
C VAL A 14 -7.10 -0.99 -10.65
N VAL A 15 -6.03 -0.89 -11.42
CA VAL A 15 -4.65 -0.93 -10.91
C VAL A 15 -4.03 0.46 -10.95
N ILE A 16 -3.58 0.95 -9.79
CA ILE A 16 -2.82 2.20 -9.68
C ILE A 16 -1.34 1.86 -9.53
N GLU A 17 -0.60 2.01 -10.62
CA GLU A 17 0.84 1.79 -10.67
C GLU A 17 1.57 3.11 -10.97
N SER A 18 2.44 3.58 -10.12
CA SER A 18 2.70 3.18 -8.73
C SER A 18 2.25 4.33 -7.82
N PHE A 19 1.72 4.02 -6.65
CA PHE A 19 1.27 5.04 -5.70
C PHE A 19 2.44 5.89 -5.18
N THR A 20 3.63 5.31 -5.05
CA THR A 20 4.85 6.07 -4.73
C THR A 20 5.10 7.17 -5.77
N LYS A 21 4.98 6.84 -7.07
CA LYS A 21 5.15 7.83 -8.15
C LYS A 21 4.05 8.88 -8.17
N TYR A 22 2.82 8.48 -7.89
CA TYR A 22 1.71 9.41 -7.72
C TYR A 22 1.99 10.43 -6.60
N CYS A 23 2.48 9.98 -5.46
CA CYS A 23 2.87 10.86 -4.35
C CYS A 23 4.01 11.82 -4.72
N GLU A 24 5.01 11.37 -5.49
CA GLU A 24 6.08 12.23 -6.00
C GLU A 24 5.52 13.34 -6.89
N ILE A 25 4.64 13.01 -7.84
CA ILE A 25 4.01 14.01 -8.73
C ILE A 25 3.17 15.01 -7.95
N LEU A 26 2.45 14.55 -6.92
CA LEU A 26 1.66 15.43 -6.07
C LEU A 26 2.51 16.44 -5.32
N ILE A 27 3.63 16.02 -4.71
CA ILE A 27 4.50 16.94 -3.97
C ILE A 27 5.19 17.93 -4.91
N GLU A 28 5.66 17.49 -6.09
CA GLU A 28 6.22 18.37 -7.11
C GLU A 28 5.20 19.41 -7.58
N THR A 29 3.94 19.00 -7.77
CA THR A 29 2.85 19.91 -8.14
C THR A 29 2.57 20.91 -7.03
N ALA A 30 2.52 20.44 -5.79
CA ALA A 30 2.32 21.32 -4.63
C ALA A 30 3.44 22.37 -4.51
N GLN A 31 4.71 21.98 -4.74
CA GLN A 31 5.87 22.87 -4.69
C GLN A 31 5.85 23.97 -5.77
N LYS A 32 5.24 23.69 -6.93
CA LYS A 32 5.05 24.70 -8.00
C LYS A 32 3.97 25.72 -7.65
N MET A 33 2.96 25.33 -6.86
CA MET A 33 1.78 26.14 -6.55
C MET A 33 1.89 26.87 -5.21
N TYR A 34 2.61 26.31 -4.25
CA TYR A 34 2.64 26.75 -2.86
C TYR A 34 4.07 26.86 -2.34
N LYS A 35 4.23 27.50 -1.17
CA LYS A 35 5.52 27.63 -0.48
C LYS A 35 5.37 27.23 1.01
N GLY A 36 6.49 26.83 1.60
CA GLY A 36 6.56 26.53 3.03
C GLY A 36 5.57 25.44 3.45
N TYR A 37 4.83 25.69 4.53
CA TYR A 37 3.90 24.73 5.10
C TYR A 37 2.71 24.39 4.20
N ASP A 38 2.29 25.30 3.33
CA ASP A 38 1.14 25.11 2.45
C ASP A 38 1.36 23.99 1.42
N VAL A 39 2.60 23.74 1.03
CA VAL A 39 2.99 22.58 0.21
C VAL A 39 2.53 21.28 0.87
N TRP A 40 2.86 21.09 2.12
CA TRP A 40 2.51 19.89 2.88
C TRP A 40 1.01 19.80 3.18
N SER A 41 0.37 20.94 3.46
CA SER A 41 -1.07 20.99 3.67
C SER A 41 -1.84 20.53 2.43
N TYR A 42 -1.47 21.01 1.25
CA TYR A 42 -2.06 20.61 -0.02
C TYR A 42 -1.81 19.12 -0.29
N TYR A 43 -0.54 18.68 -0.20
CA TYR A 43 -0.14 17.30 -0.42
C TYR A 43 -0.91 16.31 0.46
N ASN A 44 -0.98 16.57 1.76
CA ASN A 44 -1.68 15.71 2.71
C ASN A 44 -3.18 15.62 2.43
N LYS A 45 -3.82 16.77 2.08
CA LYS A 45 -5.25 16.79 1.70
C LYS A 45 -5.50 16.02 0.41
N ALA A 46 -4.62 16.14 -0.58
CA ALA A 46 -4.75 15.46 -1.86
C ALA A 46 -4.65 13.94 -1.69
N ILE A 47 -3.67 13.43 -0.92
CA ILE A 47 -3.55 11.99 -0.63
C ILE A 47 -4.79 11.46 0.06
N ARG A 48 -5.26 12.13 1.14
CA ARG A 48 -6.47 11.69 1.85
C ARG A 48 -7.68 11.64 0.93
N LYS A 49 -7.91 12.70 0.14
CA LYS A 49 -9.01 12.76 -0.82
C LYS A 49 -8.95 11.61 -1.83
N THR A 50 -7.76 11.26 -2.32
CA THR A 50 -7.58 10.13 -3.24
C THR A 50 -7.92 8.82 -2.54
N LEU A 51 -7.36 8.52 -1.38
CA LEU A 51 -7.65 7.30 -0.65
C LEU A 51 -9.14 7.18 -0.27
N ASP A 52 -9.76 8.27 0.15
CA ASP A 52 -11.19 8.28 0.48
C ASP A 52 -12.07 8.05 -0.75
N SER A 53 -11.68 8.57 -1.92
CA SER A 53 -12.41 8.30 -3.17
C SER A 53 -12.35 6.82 -3.59
N LEU A 54 -11.27 6.12 -3.25
CA LEU A 54 -11.11 4.70 -3.58
C LEU A 54 -11.92 3.76 -2.69
N LYS A 55 -12.30 4.19 -1.48
CA LYS A 55 -13.03 3.35 -0.50
C LYS A 55 -14.49 3.10 -0.85
N ASN A 56 -15.11 3.96 -1.63
CA ASN A 56 -16.54 3.92 -1.93
C ASN A 56 -16.87 3.35 -3.31
N GLU A 57 -15.86 2.76 -3.96
CA GLU A 57 -16.02 2.27 -5.32
C GLU A 57 -16.46 0.80 -5.34
N LYS A 58 -17.22 0.45 -6.38
CA LYS A 58 -17.65 -0.93 -6.63
C LYS A 58 -16.54 -1.80 -7.18
N SER A 59 -15.52 -1.16 -7.76
CA SER A 59 -14.38 -1.85 -8.35
C SER A 59 -13.39 -2.33 -7.29
N THR A 60 -12.74 -3.46 -7.54
CA THR A 60 -11.56 -3.86 -6.79
C THR A 60 -10.40 -2.97 -7.17
N VAL A 61 -9.85 -2.23 -6.20
CA VAL A 61 -8.72 -1.34 -6.44
C VAL A 61 -7.44 -1.98 -5.93
N VAL A 62 -6.46 -2.13 -6.82
CA VAL A 62 -5.12 -2.62 -6.53
C VAL A 62 -4.15 -1.46 -6.61
N ILE A 63 -3.38 -1.24 -5.55
CA ILE A 63 -2.38 -0.18 -5.48
C ILE A 63 -1.02 -0.83 -5.37
N THR A 64 -0.12 -0.57 -6.32
CA THR A 64 1.29 -0.95 -6.20
C THR A 64 2.10 0.21 -5.64
N ALA A 65 3.11 -0.09 -4.84
CA ALA A 65 4.00 0.91 -4.27
C ALA A 65 5.39 0.32 -4.01
N ILE A 66 6.39 1.19 -3.94
CA ILE A 66 7.73 0.81 -3.50
C ILE A 66 7.73 0.85 -1.96
N ASP A 67 8.40 -0.10 -1.33
CA ASP A 67 8.65 -0.09 0.10
C ASP A 67 9.98 0.56 0.46
N GLU A 68 10.11 0.94 1.72
CA GLU A 68 11.36 1.40 2.33
C GLU A 68 11.59 0.71 3.68
N ILE A 69 12.85 0.54 4.02
CA ILE A 69 13.24 0.08 5.36
C ILE A 69 13.53 1.30 6.22
N VAL A 70 12.85 1.40 7.35
CA VAL A 70 13.05 2.47 8.33
C VAL A 70 13.40 1.90 9.70
N LYS A 71 14.24 2.61 10.43
CA LYS A 71 14.56 2.30 11.82
C LYS A 71 13.57 3.00 12.75
N ILE A 72 13.02 2.24 13.67
CA ILE A 72 12.13 2.76 14.71
C ILE A 72 12.81 2.61 16.06
N MET A 73 12.90 3.71 16.82
CA MET A 73 13.36 3.72 18.19
C MET A 73 12.25 3.25 19.12
N GLN A 74 12.55 2.28 19.97
CA GLN A 74 11.60 1.85 21.01
C GLN A 74 11.66 2.78 22.21
N PRO A 75 10.53 3.05 22.90
CA PRO A 75 10.52 3.85 24.12
C PRO A 75 11.37 3.25 25.26
N THR A 76 11.57 1.94 25.25
CA THR A 76 12.37 1.17 26.23
C THR A 76 13.85 1.13 25.90
N GLY A 77 14.28 1.82 24.84
CA GLY A 77 15.63 1.71 24.27
C GLY A 77 15.75 0.53 23.28
N GLY A 78 16.62 0.69 22.32
CA GLY A 78 16.79 -0.25 21.22
C GLY A 78 16.16 0.24 19.92
N GLU A 79 16.60 -0.34 18.83
CA GLU A 79 16.13 -0.05 17.48
C GLU A 79 15.62 -1.32 16.82
N TYR A 80 14.59 -1.22 15.99
CA TYR A 80 14.21 -2.28 15.07
C TYR A 80 13.95 -1.73 13.68
N ASN A 81 14.16 -2.55 12.67
CA ASN A 81 13.84 -2.21 11.30
C ASN A 81 12.39 -2.58 11.01
N THR A 82 11.69 -1.73 10.26
CA THR A 82 10.38 -2.07 9.70
C THR A 82 10.35 -1.72 8.22
N ARG A 83 9.59 -2.49 7.44
CA ARG A 83 9.31 -2.22 6.03
C ARG A 83 7.91 -1.63 5.91
N ARG A 84 7.80 -0.55 5.20
CA ARG A 84 6.54 0.16 4.96
C ARG A 84 6.53 0.79 3.57
N ILE A 85 5.38 1.26 3.14
CA ILE A 85 5.26 2.01 1.89
C ILE A 85 6.16 3.27 1.92
N LYS A 86 6.86 3.50 0.81
CA LYS A 86 7.67 4.71 0.62
C LYS A 86 6.81 5.86 0.14
N VAL A 87 6.59 6.84 1.02
CA VAL A 87 5.87 8.08 0.73
C VAL A 87 6.54 9.27 1.40
N GLN A 88 6.40 10.44 0.79
CA GLN A 88 6.92 11.68 1.37
C GLN A 88 6.04 12.17 2.53
N GLY A 89 6.68 12.79 3.52
CA GLY A 89 6.00 13.46 4.62
C GLY A 89 5.70 12.60 5.83
N LYS A 90 6.17 13.05 6.98
CA LYS A 90 6.04 12.35 8.27
C LYS A 90 4.59 12.00 8.67
N VAL A 91 3.61 12.78 8.20
CA VAL A 91 2.18 12.56 8.51
C VAL A 91 1.66 11.24 7.93
N HIS A 92 2.28 10.74 6.86
CA HIS A 92 1.87 9.50 6.20
C HIS A 92 2.68 8.28 6.64
N GLU A 93 3.65 8.45 7.53
CA GLU A 93 4.47 7.36 8.03
C GLU A 93 3.60 6.32 8.76
N GLY A 94 3.50 5.11 8.18
CA GLY A 94 2.67 4.01 8.71
C GLY A 94 1.17 4.28 8.70
N CYS A 95 0.70 5.31 7.99
CA CYS A 95 -0.70 5.70 7.98
C CYS A 95 -1.47 5.23 6.74
N ILE A 96 -0.79 5.00 5.61
CA ILE A 96 -1.46 4.61 4.36
C ILE A 96 -1.94 3.17 4.44
N GLU A 97 -1.10 2.28 4.94
CA GLU A 97 -1.41 0.85 5.05
C GLU A 97 -2.64 0.58 5.91
N LYS A 98 -2.89 1.39 6.93
CA LYS A 98 -4.08 1.23 7.79
C LYS A 98 -5.40 1.51 7.04
N GLU A 99 -5.36 2.30 5.98
CA GLU A 99 -6.53 2.66 5.18
C GLU A 99 -6.93 1.57 4.17
N LEU A 100 -6.06 0.58 3.95
CA LEU A 100 -6.26 -0.51 3.01
C LEU A 100 -6.79 -1.75 3.71
N LEU A 101 -7.62 -2.54 3.01
CA LEU A 101 -8.15 -3.80 3.53
C LEU A 101 -7.06 -4.87 3.62
N LEU A 102 -6.26 -5.00 2.57
CA LEU A 102 -5.11 -5.88 2.47
C LEU A 102 -3.85 -5.07 2.22
N VAL A 103 -2.76 -5.50 2.82
CA VAL A 103 -1.40 -5.04 2.52
C VAL A 103 -0.52 -6.27 2.37
N LEU A 104 -0.06 -6.50 1.15
CA LEU A 104 0.77 -7.64 0.80
C LEU A 104 2.16 -7.15 0.41
N PHE A 105 3.20 -7.81 0.92
CA PHE A 105 4.57 -7.56 0.48
C PHE A 105 5.01 -8.63 -0.50
N THR A 106 5.58 -8.19 -1.63
CA THR A 106 6.19 -9.13 -2.58
C THR A 106 7.54 -9.58 -2.04
N GLU A 107 7.76 -10.89 -2.05
CA GLU A 107 8.99 -11.53 -1.56
C GLU A 107 9.54 -12.48 -2.61
N VAL A 108 10.87 -12.56 -2.64
CA VAL A 108 11.60 -13.56 -3.44
C VAL A 108 12.27 -14.53 -2.49
N ARG A 109 11.78 -15.76 -2.43
CA ARG A 109 12.34 -16.83 -1.62
C ARG A 109 13.25 -17.71 -2.48
N ARG A 110 14.48 -17.91 -2.00
CA ARG A 110 15.47 -18.71 -2.70
C ARG A 110 15.64 -20.05 -1.98
N GLY A 111 15.23 -21.13 -2.63
CA GLY A 111 15.61 -22.49 -2.27
C GLY A 111 16.99 -22.85 -2.84
N LYS A 112 17.42 -24.11 -2.65
CA LYS A 112 18.70 -24.58 -3.21
C LYS A 112 18.73 -24.50 -4.74
N ASP A 113 17.63 -24.89 -5.40
CA ASP A 113 17.50 -25.02 -6.85
C ASP A 113 16.28 -24.30 -7.42
N SER A 114 15.61 -23.47 -6.61
CA SER A 114 14.37 -22.79 -7.03
C SER A 114 14.34 -21.35 -6.52
N ILE A 115 13.65 -20.52 -7.29
CA ILE A 115 13.27 -19.15 -6.91
C ILE A 115 11.74 -19.11 -6.89
N GLU A 116 11.19 -18.70 -5.76
CA GLU A 116 9.74 -18.56 -5.58
C GLU A 116 9.40 -17.09 -5.38
N TYR A 117 8.44 -16.59 -6.17
CA TYR A 117 7.84 -15.30 -5.98
C TYR A 117 6.56 -15.47 -5.17
N CYS A 118 6.45 -14.78 -4.05
CA CYS A 118 5.31 -14.92 -3.15
C CYS A 118 4.84 -13.58 -2.60
N PHE A 119 3.62 -13.57 -2.08
CA PHE A 119 3.12 -12.52 -1.23
C PHE A 119 3.24 -12.92 0.24
N GLN A 120 3.78 -12.02 1.06
CA GLN A 120 3.64 -12.09 2.51
C GLN A 120 2.28 -11.53 2.90
N THR A 121 1.48 -12.31 3.61
CA THR A 121 0.07 -12.02 3.92
C THR A 121 -0.14 -11.29 5.24
N ASN A 122 0.75 -11.51 6.19
CA ASN A 122 0.67 -10.91 7.53
C ASN A 122 2.04 -10.47 8.00
N SER A 123 2.06 -9.58 9.00
CA SER A 123 3.30 -9.10 9.58
C SER A 123 4.09 -10.22 10.26
N ASP A 124 5.37 -10.23 10.05
CA ASP A 124 6.37 -11.04 10.75
C ASP A 124 7.09 -10.23 11.86
N GLY A 125 6.59 -9.03 12.18
CA GLY A 125 7.20 -8.07 13.09
C GLY A 125 8.12 -7.06 12.38
N ILE A 126 8.42 -7.24 11.08
CA ILE A 126 9.25 -6.35 10.27
C ILE A 126 8.39 -5.59 9.26
N THR A 127 7.47 -6.27 8.61
CA THR A 127 6.60 -5.67 7.59
C THR A 127 5.30 -5.16 8.17
N SER A 128 4.68 -4.18 7.49
CA SER A 128 3.30 -3.73 7.76
C SER A 128 2.25 -4.57 7.02
N ALA A 129 2.59 -5.79 6.59
CA ALA A 129 1.66 -6.70 5.92
C ALA A 129 0.48 -7.02 6.82
N LYS A 130 -0.72 -7.04 6.24
CA LYS A 130 -1.96 -7.39 6.95
C LYS A 130 -3.02 -7.93 6.01
N THR A 131 -3.81 -8.84 6.53
CA THR A 131 -5.05 -9.33 5.88
C THR A 131 -6.13 -9.54 6.94
N PRO A 132 -7.43 -9.63 6.57
CA PRO A 132 -8.48 -10.03 7.49
C PRO A 132 -8.16 -11.33 8.19
N LEU A 133 -8.53 -11.42 9.47
CA LEU A 133 -8.23 -12.58 10.30
C LEU A 133 -8.80 -13.87 9.68
N GLY A 134 -7.92 -14.84 9.42
CA GLY A 134 -8.31 -16.14 8.86
C GLY A 134 -8.50 -16.17 7.34
N LEU A 135 -8.30 -15.06 6.63
CA LEU A 135 -8.34 -15.04 5.15
C LEU A 135 -7.29 -15.97 4.55
N PHE A 136 -6.05 -15.87 5.02
CA PHE A 136 -4.97 -16.76 4.64
C PHE A 136 -4.42 -17.49 5.87
N LYS A 137 -4.18 -18.80 5.73
CA LYS A 137 -3.57 -19.62 6.79
C LYS A 137 -2.04 -19.49 6.79
N ASP A 138 -1.46 -19.34 5.60
CA ASP A 138 -0.02 -19.32 5.41
C ASP A 138 0.51 -17.89 5.39
N LEU A 139 1.68 -17.67 5.98
CA LEU A 139 2.37 -16.39 5.97
C LEU A 139 2.79 -15.98 4.55
N TYR A 140 3.09 -16.95 3.69
CA TYR A 140 3.46 -16.74 2.30
C TYR A 140 2.55 -17.54 1.37
N ILE A 141 2.03 -16.86 0.35
CA ILE A 141 1.22 -17.45 -0.72
C ILE A 141 1.85 -17.15 -2.07
N PRO A 142 1.53 -17.90 -3.14
CA PRO A 142 2.02 -17.57 -4.48
C PRO A 142 1.72 -16.12 -4.85
N ASN A 143 2.64 -15.47 -5.58
CA ASN A 143 2.44 -14.12 -6.11
C ASN A 143 1.47 -14.17 -7.29
N ASP A 144 0.21 -14.43 -6.97
CA ASP A 144 -0.91 -14.50 -7.90
C ASP A 144 -2.09 -13.69 -7.37
N LEU A 145 -2.36 -12.58 -8.02
CA LEU A 145 -3.44 -11.67 -7.61
C LEU A 145 -4.83 -12.29 -7.77
N ASN A 146 -5.00 -13.21 -8.74
CA ASN A 146 -6.27 -13.90 -8.92
C ASN A 146 -6.59 -14.79 -7.71
N THR A 147 -5.59 -15.49 -7.17
CA THR A 147 -5.73 -16.26 -5.93
C THR A 147 -6.14 -15.36 -4.75
N VAL A 148 -5.57 -14.16 -4.66
CA VAL A 148 -5.91 -13.18 -3.60
C VAL A 148 -7.36 -12.73 -3.73
N ILE A 149 -7.78 -12.30 -4.93
CA ILE A 149 -9.14 -11.79 -5.19
C ILE A 149 -10.18 -12.89 -4.93
N THR A 150 -9.97 -14.09 -5.47
CA THR A 150 -10.89 -15.22 -5.28
C THR A 150 -11.02 -15.62 -3.80
N SER A 151 -9.91 -15.56 -3.05
CA SER A 151 -9.94 -15.85 -1.61
C SER A 151 -10.73 -14.78 -0.85
N LEU A 152 -10.59 -13.51 -1.24
CA LEU A 152 -11.31 -12.39 -0.65
C LEU A 152 -12.83 -12.48 -0.92
N GLU A 153 -13.21 -12.79 -2.16
CA GLU A 153 -14.61 -13.01 -2.54
C GLU A 153 -15.26 -14.12 -1.73
N LYS A 154 -14.58 -15.26 -1.58
CA LYS A 154 -15.05 -16.38 -0.74
C LYS A 154 -15.14 -16.04 0.74
N TYR A 155 -14.28 -15.17 1.22
CA TYR A 155 -14.26 -14.77 2.64
C TYR A 155 -15.47 -13.89 3.00
N TYR A 156 -15.98 -13.09 2.06
CA TYR A 156 -17.11 -12.18 2.27
C TYR A 156 -18.45 -12.70 1.68
N ALA A 157 -18.45 -13.85 0.98
CA ALA A 157 -19.67 -14.48 0.49
C ALA A 157 -20.44 -15.18 1.62
#